data_92298d6f53ffb3617677a0d633ba1e2f
#
_entry.id   92298d6f53ffb3617677a0d633ba1e2f
#
_cell.length_a   1.000
_cell.length_b   1.000
_cell.length_c   1.000
_cell.angle_alpha   90.00
_cell.angle_beta   90.00
_cell.angle_gamma   90.00
#
_symmetry.space_group_name_H-M   'P 1'
#
loop_
_entity.id
_entity.type
_entity.pdbx_description
1 polymer ?
#
loop_
_entity_poly.entity_id
_entity_poly.type
_entity_poly.pdbx_seq_one_letter_code
_entity_poly.pdbx_strand_id
1 'polypeptide(L)'
;MDVIKVQRKATTANTELKIQFDNTGRKFLVKNFTEDDIYVGFKAGESKEKRILIPAETAQVIAGMTAHGCDTVYVLPMATHGKGVEVQCLSW
;
A
#
# COMPACT_ATOMS: atom_id res chain seq x y z
N MET A 1 -6.79 19.61 -13.40
CA MET A 1 -5.69 19.26 -12.49
C MET A 1 -6.11 18.15 -11.58
N ASP A 2 -5.23 17.22 -11.41
CA ASP A 2 -5.55 16.05 -10.64
C ASP A 2 -5.23 16.23 -9.17
N VAL A 3 -6.05 15.66 -8.33
CA VAL A 3 -5.87 15.66 -6.90
C VAL A 3 -5.22 14.35 -6.50
N ILE A 4 -4.27 14.40 -5.57
CA ILE A 4 -3.68 13.17 -5.04
C ILE A 4 -4.79 12.38 -4.36
N LYS A 5 -4.90 11.12 -4.73
CA LYS A 5 -5.89 10.22 -4.14
C LYS A 5 -5.25 9.51 -2.96
N VAL A 6 -5.92 9.55 -1.82
CA VAL A 6 -5.38 9.06 -0.55
C VAL A 6 -6.38 8.16 0.13
N GLN A 7 -5.90 7.02 0.63
CA GLN A 7 -6.70 6.15 1.51
C GLN A 7 -5.84 5.76 2.72
N ARG A 8 -6.46 5.79 3.88
CA ARG A 8 -5.83 5.37 5.13
C ARG A 8 -6.69 4.31 5.77
N LYS A 9 -6.09 3.23 6.23
CA LYS A 9 -6.82 2.12 6.86
C LYS A 9 -6.07 1.62 8.08
N ALA A 10 -6.83 1.31 9.13
CA ALA A 10 -6.30 0.60 10.28
C ALA A 10 -5.85 -0.80 9.85
N THR A 11 -4.87 -1.34 10.54
CA THR A 11 -4.33 -2.66 10.24
C THR A 11 -4.74 -3.68 11.28
N THR A 12 -4.81 -4.94 10.86
CA THR A 12 -4.93 -6.10 11.72
C THR A 12 -3.77 -7.02 11.41
N ALA A 13 -3.02 -7.41 12.43
CA ALA A 13 -1.81 -8.23 12.25
C ALA A 13 -2.09 -9.47 11.39
N ASN A 14 -1.21 -9.72 10.43
CA ASN A 14 -1.25 -10.88 9.54
C ASN A 14 -2.50 -10.99 8.67
N THR A 15 -3.22 -9.88 8.48
CA THR A 15 -4.41 -9.85 7.64
C THR A 15 -4.18 -8.92 6.46
N GLU A 16 -4.23 -9.47 5.26
CA GLU A 16 -4.02 -8.67 4.04
C GLU A 16 -5.15 -7.65 3.87
N LEU A 17 -4.77 -6.40 3.65
CA LEU A 17 -5.68 -5.31 3.35
C LEU A 17 -5.74 -5.10 1.85
N LYS A 18 -6.94 -4.84 1.36
CA LYS A 18 -7.17 -4.44 -0.03
C LYS A 18 -7.49 -2.94 -0.04
N ILE A 19 -6.64 -2.16 -0.68
CA ILE A 19 -6.84 -0.72 -0.83
C ILE A 19 -7.05 -0.44 -2.30
N GLN A 20 -8.29 -0.13 -2.67
CA GLN A 20 -8.68 0.05 -4.06
C GLN A 20 -9.02 1.50 -4.33
N PHE A 21 -8.44 2.03 -5.42
CA PHE A 21 -8.76 3.37 -5.93
C PHE A 21 -9.75 3.24 -7.08
N ASP A 22 -10.40 4.35 -7.41
CA ASP A 22 -11.40 4.39 -8.46
C ASP A 22 -10.79 4.60 -9.86
N ASN A 23 -9.47 4.68 -9.94
CA ASN A 23 -8.76 4.80 -11.21
C ASN A 23 -7.43 4.05 -11.13
N THR A 24 -6.89 3.75 -12.30
CA THR A 24 -5.59 3.09 -12.42
C THR A 24 -4.46 4.06 -12.15
N GLY A 25 -3.48 3.66 -11.36
CA GLY A 25 -2.31 4.46 -11.04
C GLY A 25 -1.02 3.72 -11.37
N ARG A 26 0.07 4.47 -11.50
CA ARG A 26 1.39 3.93 -11.84
C ARG A 26 2.44 4.23 -10.80
N LYS A 27 2.12 5.06 -9.84
CA LYS A 27 3.05 5.43 -8.77
C LYS A 27 2.24 5.59 -7.50
N PHE A 28 2.67 4.92 -6.45
CA PHE A 28 2.01 4.96 -5.16
C PHE A 28 3.02 5.29 -4.08
N LEU A 29 2.61 6.09 -3.11
CA LEU A 29 3.35 6.29 -1.88
C LEU A 29 2.64 5.48 -0.80
N VAL A 30 3.36 4.59 -0.15
CA VAL A 30 2.82 3.78 0.95
C VAL A 30 3.51 4.18 2.24
N LYS A 31 2.72 4.61 3.22
CA LYS A 31 3.21 5.00 4.54
C LYS A 31 2.84 3.95 5.56
N ASN A 32 3.82 3.51 6.31
CA ASN A 32 3.63 2.55 7.40
C ASN A 32 3.65 3.30 8.73
N PHE A 33 2.50 3.41 9.39
CA PHE A 33 2.40 4.04 10.70
C PHE A 33 2.53 3.04 11.84
N THR A 34 2.68 1.75 11.51
CA THR A 34 2.77 0.71 12.56
C THR A 34 4.18 0.61 13.12
N GLU A 35 4.29 -0.09 14.23
CA GLU A 35 5.58 -0.33 14.91
C GLU A 35 6.30 -1.55 14.36
N ASP A 36 5.82 -2.14 13.28
CA ASP A 36 6.40 -3.33 12.68
C ASP A 36 6.39 -3.20 11.16
N ASP A 37 7.00 -4.16 10.48
CA ASP A 37 7.08 -4.13 9.03
C ASP A 37 5.70 -4.32 8.38
N ILE A 38 5.56 -3.81 7.16
CA ILE A 38 4.45 -4.17 6.28
C ILE A 38 5.02 -4.66 4.96
N TYR A 39 4.24 -5.47 4.27
CA TYR A 39 4.58 -5.96 2.94
C TYR A 39 3.54 -5.52 1.95
N VAL A 40 3.96 -5.21 0.73
CA VAL A 40 3.09 -4.62 -0.29
C VAL A 40 3.06 -5.49 -1.52
N GLY A 41 1.90 -5.57 -2.15
CA GLY A 41 1.71 -6.23 -3.43
C GLY A 41 0.66 -5.52 -4.25
N PHE A 42 0.56 -5.89 -5.52
CA PHE A 42 -0.40 -5.28 -6.45
C PHE A 42 -1.39 -6.29 -7.01
N LYS A 43 -1.31 -7.52 -6.53
CA LYS A 43 -2.28 -8.59 -6.83
C LYS A 43 -2.69 -9.25 -5.53
N ALA A 44 -3.88 -9.82 -5.50
CA ALA A 44 -4.36 -10.53 -4.33
C ALA A 44 -3.36 -11.62 -3.92
N GLY A 45 -2.94 -11.61 -2.66
CA GLY A 45 -1.99 -12.57 -2.13
C GLY A 45 -0.53 -12.22 -2.37
N GLU A 46 -0.21 -11.26 -3.24
CA GLU A 46 1.18 -10.93 -3.54
C GLU A 46 1.91 -10.36 -2.33
N SER A 47 1.23 -9.61 -1.47
CA SER A 47 1.85 -9.08 -0.25
C SER A 47 2.33 -10.19 0.67
N LYS A 48 1.71 -11.36 0.60
CA LYS A 48 2.10 -12.51 1.41
C LYS A 48 3.42 -13.14 0.94
N GLU A 49 3.86 -12.81 -0.26
CA GLU A 49 5.16 -13.26 -0.78
C GLU A 49 6.31 -12.44 -0.21
N LYS A 50 6.00 -11.33 0.47
CA LYS A 50 6.96 -10.53 1.22
C LYS A 50 8.12 -10.00 0.38
N ARG A 51 7.83 -9.60 -0.85
CA ARG A 51 8.86 -9.06 -1.75
C ARG A 51 9.17 -7.59 -1.50
N ILE A 52 8.12 -6.79 -1.24
CA ILE A 52 8.26 -5.35 -1.02
C ILE A 52 8.03 -5.09 0.46
N LEU A 53 9.10 -4.79 1.19
CA LEU A 53 9.06 -4.55 2.61
C LEU A 53 9.18 -3.06 2.89
N ILE A 54 8.28 -2.54 3.71
CA ILE A 54 8.35 -1.17 4.20
C ILE A 54 8.52 -1.25 5.72
N PRO A 55 9.69 -0.83 6.23
CA PRO A 55 9.95 -0.91 7.66
C PRO A 55 9.00 -0.05 8.49
N ALA A 56 8.95 -0.35 9.79
CA ALA A 56 8.14 0.39 10.74
C ALA A 56 8.37 1.89 10.63
N GLU A 57 7.30 2.65 10.68
CA GLU A 57 7.33 4.11 10.74
C GLU A 57 8.05 4.78 9.58
N THR A 58 8.06 4.14 8.41
CA THR A 58 8.66 4.70 7.19
C THR A 58 7.65 4.74 6.06
N ALA A 59 8.05 5.39 4.97
CA ALA A 59 7.24 5.48 3.77
C ALA A 59 8.12 5.19 2.55
N GLN A 60 7.50 4.68 1.50
CA GLN A 60 8.22 4.37 0.28
C GLN A 60 7.35 4.64 -0.94
N VAL A 61 7.95 5.22 -1.96
CA VAL A 61 7.31 5.37 -3.27
C VAL A 61 7.59 4.11 -4.08
N ILE A 62 6.53 3.54 -4.64
CA ILE A 62 6.63 2.35 -5.48
C ILE A 62 6.14 2.71 -6.87
N ALA A 63 7.00 2.49 -7.86
CA ALA A 63 6.71 2.80 -9.25
C ALA A 63 7.20 1.65 -10.12
N GLY A 64 7.11 1.79 -11.43
CA GLY A 64 7.62 0.78 -12.35
C GLY A 64 6.67 -0.38 -12.57
N MET A 65 5.39 -0.19 -12.32
CA MET A 65 4.38 -1.18 -12.61
C MET A 65 4.23 -1.37 -14.12
N THR A 66 3.40 -2.32 -14.52
CA THR A 66 3.14 -2.55 -15.94
C THR A 66 2.65 -1.28 -16.61
N ALA A 67 2.69 -1.26 -17.94
CA ALA A 67 2.24 -0.10 -18.73
C ALA A 67 0.80 0.31 -18.43
N HIS A 68 -0.01 -0.63 -17.96
CA HIS A 68 -1.41 -0.36 -17.62
C HIS A 68 -1.61 0.13 -16.19
N GLY A 69 -0.59 0.03 -15.35
CA GLY A 69 -0.69 0.38 -13.94
C GLY A 69 -1.61 -0.59 -13.18
N CYS A 70 -2.07 -0.14 -12.02
CA CYS A 70 -3.04 -0.90 -11.22
C CYS A 70 -3.91 0.04 -10.42
N ASP A 71 -5.07 -0.45 -10.00
CA ASP A 71 -6.02 0.33 -9.20
C ASP A 71 -6.06 -0.12 -7.73
N THR A 72 -5.34 -1.16 -7.39
CA THR A 72 -5.42 -1.77 -6.07
C THR A 72 -4.04 -2.03 -5.50
N VAL A 73 -3.86 -1.69 -4.24
CA VAL A 73 -2.65 -2.00 -3.49
C VAL A 73 -3.03 -2.93 -2.35
N TYR A 74 -2.31 -4.03 -2.23
CA TYR A 74 -2.49 -4.99 -1.14
C TYR A 74 -1.39 -4.80 -0.11
N VAL A 75 -1.76 -4.78 1.15
CA VAL A 75 -0.82 -4.58 2.26
C VAL A 75 -1.00 -5.69 3.28
N LEU A 76 0.11 -6.33 3.63
CA LEU A 76 0.12 -7.32 4.71
C LEU A 76 0.87 -6.72 5.89
N PRO A 77 0.17 -6.27 6.94
CA PRO A 77 0.81 -5.73 8.13
C PRO A 77 1.18 -6.84 9.11
N MET A 78 2.24 -6.60 9.86
CA MET A 78 2.66 -7.52 10.92
C MET A 78 2.12 -7.09 12.28
N ALA A 79 1.51 -5.91 12.39
CA ALA A 79 0.98 -5.40 13.64
C ALA A 79 -0.42 -4.83 13.46
N THR A 80 -1.22 -4.89 14.53
CA THR A 80 -2.51 -4.22 14.59
C THR A 80 -2.28 -2.78 15.04
N HIS A 81 -2.80 -1.80 14.28
CA HIS A 81 -2.57 -0.40 14.58
C HIS A 81 -3.76 0.45 14.08
N GLY A 82 -4.17 1.44 14.90
CA GLY A 82 -5.32 2.27 14.58
C GLY A 82 -5.13 3.18 13.37
N LYS A 83 -3.93 3.74 13.18
CA LYS A 83 -3.62 4.54 11.99
C LYS A 83 -3.23 3.66 10.82
N GLY A 84 -2.60 2.53 11.10
CA GLY A 84 -2.25 1.52 10.14
C GLY A 84 -1.37 1.98 8.99
N VAL A 85 -1.96 2.08 7.81
CA VAL A 85 -1.23 2.45 6.61
C VAL A 85 -1.97 3.53 5.85
N GLU A 86 -1.22 4.34 5.11
CA GLU A 86 -1.77 5.31 4.19
C GLU A 86 -1.18 5.06 2.81
N VAL A 87 -2.04 5.00 1.81
CA VAL A 87 -1.61 4.83 0.42
C VAL A 87 -2.07 6.02 -0.38
N GLN A 88 -1.15 6.64 -1.10
CA GLN A 88 -1.44 7.76 -1.99
C GLN A 88 -1.15 7.32 -3.41
N CYS A 89 -2.12 7.55 -4.30
CA CYS A 89 -1.90 7.37 -5.74
C CYS A 89 -1.37 8.68 -6.29
N LEU A 90 -0.12 8.69 -6.73
CA LEU A 90 0.58 9.90 -7.13
C LEU A 90 0.52 10.17 -8.63
N SER A 91 0.21 9.17 -9.42
CA SER A 91 0.20 9.30 -10.87
C SER A 91 -0.85 8.37 -11.44
N TRP A 92 -1.75 8.92 -12.24
CA TRP A 92 -2.81 8.16 -12.91
C TRP A 92 -3.22 8.78 -14.25
#